data_1917ac9a1e9b4dd3ea39d9d247d99895
#
_entry.id   1917ac9a1e9b4dd3ea39d9d247d99895
#
_cell.length_a   1.000
_cell.length_b   1.000
_cell.length_c   1.000
_cell.angle_alpha   90.00
_cell.angle_beta   90.00
_cell.angle_gamma   90.00
#
_symmetry.space_group_name_H-M   'P 1'
#
loop_
_entity.id
_entity.type
_entity.pdbx_description
1 polymer ?
#
loop_
_entity_poly.entity_id
_entity_poly.type
_entity_poly.pdbx_seq_one_letter_code
_entity_poly.pdbx_strand_id
1 'polypeptide(L)'
;MPRLIERGLNGIFRSRWGVGIVIAAIILAVVGIGRLFSDGQASPPLGNSSPAPVISVDPSDNDSVVSPDPPPTPKTSPGRAQPEAVAYAFASAWVNHSDITAKKWMSRLQPNATKALADKLRGVDPTSVPADRVIGRPTLVAVNETMVNATVTMDSGKLGLRLVAPEGYWLVDGIDWEPA
;
A
#
# COMPACT_ATOMS: atom_id res chain seq x y z
N MET A 1 13.90 -43.26 4.19
CA MET A 1 13.04 -42.72 5.26
C MET A 1 12.89 -41.22 5.05
N PRO A 2 11.82 -40.76 4.43
CA PRO A 2 11.34 -39.41 4.68
C PRO A 2 9.79 -39.36 4.58
N ARG A 3 9.07 -39.68 5.64
CA ARG A 3 7.60 -39.60 5.68
C ARG A 3 7.04 -38.95 6.94
N LEU A 4 7.86 -38.23 7.71
CA LEU A 4 7.43 -37.62 8.98
C LEU A 4 7.20 -36.10 8.91
N ILE A 5 7.57 -35.43 7.82
CA ILE A 5 7.46 -33.96 7.70
C ILE A 5 6.10 -33.53 7.12
N GLU A 6 5.40 -34.39 6.36
CA GLU A 6 4.12 -34.00 5.71
C GLU A 6 2.90 -33.99 6.63
N ARG A 7 2.97 -34.56 7.83
CA ARG A 7 1.83 -34.60 8.77
C ARG A 7 1.69 -33.39 9.68
N GLY A 8 2.72 -32.54 9.75
CA GLY A 8 2.73 -31.36 10.65
C GLY A 8 2.10 -30.10 10.06
N LEU A 9 2.05 -29.97 8.73
CA LEU A 9 1.64 -28.70 8.08
C LEU A 9 0.12 -28.52 7.93
N ASN A 10 -0.65 -29.57 7.90
CA ASN A 10 -2.11 -29.48 7.68
C ASN A 10 -2.93 -29.07 8.93
N GLY A 11 -2.31 -29.02 10.11
CA GLY A 11 -2.99 -28.61 11.36
C GLY A 11 -2.95 -27.10 11.66
N ILE A 12 -1.99 -26.38 11.09
CA ILE A 12 -1.73 -24.98 11.44
C ILE A 12 -2.70 -24.03 10.73
N PHE A 13 -3.19 -24.39 9.54
CA PHE A 13 -4.11 -23.56 8.76
C PHE A 13 -5.58 -23.61 9.18
N ARG A 14 -5.94 -24.47 10.16
CA ARG A 14 -7.33 -24.64 10.61
C ARG A 14 -7.67 -23.86 11.87
N SER A 15 -6.71 -23.15 12.44
CA SER A 15 -6.92 -22.30 13.63
C SER A 15 -6.77 -20.85 13.26
N ARG A 16 -7.75 -20.02 13.65
CA ARG A 16 -7.73 -18.54 13.48
C ARG A 16 -6.49 -17.90 14.13
N TRP A 17 -5.85 -18.59 15.05
CA TRP A 17 -4.59 -18.19 15.71
C TRP A 17 -3.34 -18.52 14.86
N GLY A 18 -3.37 -19.60 14.06
CA GLY A 18 -2.26 -20.00 13.18
C GLY A 18 -1.99 -18.99 12.07
N VAL A 19 -3.03 -18.36 11.53
CA VAL A 19 -2.90 -17.31 10.49
C VAL A 19 -2.21 -16.07 11.05
N GLY A 20 -2.53 -15.68 12.30
CA GLY A 20 -1.87 -14.55 12.97
C GLY A 20 -0.37 -14.75 13.17
N ILE A 21 0.07 -15.97 13.48
CA ILE A 21 1.50 -16.28 13.68
C ILE A 21 2.26 -16.24 12.35
N VAL A 22 1.66 -16.72 11.26
CA VAL A 22 2.29 -16.68 9.93
C VAL A 22 2.44 -15.24 9.44
N ILE A 23 1.44 -14.39 9.65
CA ILE A 23 1.50 -12.97 9.28
C ILE A 23 2.56 -12.25 10.12
N ALA A 24 2.63 -12.51 11.43
CA ALA A 24 3.65 -11.93 12.30
C ALA A 24 5.08 -12.35 11.89
N ALA A 25 5.27 -13.60 11.48
CA ALA A 25 6.57 -14.10 11.00
C ALA A 25 7.00 -13.43 9.67
N ILE A 26 6.06 -13.17 8.77
CA ILE A 26 6.33 -12.46 7.51
C ILE A 26 6.71 -11.01 7.77
N ILE A 27 6.00 -10.32 8.69
CA ILE A 27 6.31 -8.93 9.06
C ILE A 27 7.70 -8.85 9.71
N LEU A 28 8.06 -9.77 10.60
CA LEU A 28 9.39 -9.83 11.20
C LEU A 28 10.49 -10.11 10.18
N ALA A 29 10.24 -10.95 9.18
CA ALA A 29 11.20 -11.22 8.11
C ALA A 29 11.45 -9.97 7.23
N VAL A 30 10.42 -9.21 6.91
CA VAL A 30 10.53 -7.98 6.10
C VAL A 30 11.25 -6.87 6.87
N VAL A 31 10.95 -6.69 8.16
CA VAL A 31 11.62 -5.70 9.02
C VAL A 31 13.08 -6.11 9.31
N GLY A 32 13.36 -7.41 9.46
CA GLY A 32 14.71 -7.93 9.70
C GLY A 32 15.66 -7.72 8.52
N ILE A 33 15.18 -7.87 7.29
CA ILE A 33 15.98 -7.64 6.07
C ILE A 33 16.30 -6.15 5.89
N GLY A 34 15.38 -5.25 6.24
CA GLY A 34 15.61 -3.79 6.15
C GLY A 34 16.73 -3.30 7.07
N ARG A 35 16.97 -3.95 8.20
CA ARG A 35 18.05 -3.57 9.14
C ARG A 35 19.43 -4.07 8.73
N LEU A 36 19.53 -5.13 7.94
CA LEU A 36 20.81 -5.64 7.45
C LEU A 36 21.45 -4.76 6.36
N PHE A 37 20.69 -3.85 5.75
CA PHE A 37 21.19 -2.90 4.76
C PHE A 37 21.42 -1.49 5.32
N SER A 38 21.17 -1.26 6.63
CA SER A 38 21.35 0.05 7.28
C SER A 38 22.61 0.17 8.17
N ASP A 39 23.41 -0.89 8.32
CA ASP A 39 24.66 -0.82 9.09
C ASP A 39 25.82 -0.39 8.21
N GLY A 40 25.90 0.91 7.98
CA GLY A 40 27.01 1.56 7.29
C GLY A 40 27.34 2.94 7.85
N GLN A 41 27.09 3.20 9.15
CA GLN A 41 27.56 4.43 9.79
C GLN A 41 28.19 4.11 11.14
N ALA A 42 29.51 3.89 11.09
CA ALA A 42 30.34 3.77 12.28
C ALA A 42 30.31 5.10 13.05
N SER A 43 29.93 5.06 14.31
CA SER A 43 30.12 6.16 15.25
C SER A 43 31.62 6.36 15.51
N PRO A 44 32.19 7.56 15.39
CA PRO A 44 33.56 7.81 15.80
C PRO A 44 33.67 7.83 17.33
N PRO A 45 34.83 7.42 17.90
CA PRO A 45 35.06 7.41 19.34
C PRO A 45 35.22 8.85 19.87
N LEU A 46 34.68 9.06 21.07
CA LEU A 46 34.92 10.25 21.88
C LEU A 46 36.42 10.45 22.14
N GLY A 47 36.95 11.54 21.69
CA GLY A 47 38.33 11.91 22.01
C GLY A 47 38.67 13.32 21.58
N ASN A 48 38.87 14.16 22.58
CA ASN A 48 39.65 15.42 22.62
C ASN A 48 39.01 16.68 22.06
N SER A 49 38.68 17.56 23.00
CA SER A 49 38.27 18.95 22.83
C SER A 49 39.40 19.78 22.22
N SER A 50 39.25 20.16 20.96
CA SER A 50 39.89 21.37 20.41
C SER A 50 38.86 22.49 20.36
N PRO A 51 39.20 23.74 20.68
CA PRO A 51 38.25 24.84 20.64
C PRO A 51 37.76 25.03 19.21
N ALA A 52 36.46 24.99 19.05
CA ALA A 52 35.80 25.19 17.77
C ALA A 52 36.11 26.61 17.26
N PRO A 53 36.40 26.77 15.95
CA PRO A 53 36.45 28.11 15.35
C PRO A 53 35.08 28.74 15.48
N VAL A 54 35.04 29.95 16.00
CA VAL A 54 33.85 30.79 16.04
C VAL A 54 33.52 31.13 14.58
N ILE A 55 32.57 30.45 14.00
CA ILE A 55 32.01 30.82 12.70
C ILE A 55 31.16 32.06 12.98
N SER A 56 31.66 33.24 12.56
CA SER A 56 30.85 34.43 12.45
C SER A 56 29.75 34.13 11.41
N VAL A 57 28.55 33.97 11.88
CA VAL A 57 27.36 33.89 10.99
C VAL A 57 27.14 35.30 10.49
N ASP A 58 27.43 35.56 9.22
CA ASP A 58 27.09 36.80 8.55
C ASP A 58 25.56 36.86 8.44
N PRO A 59 24.89 37.86 9.05
CA PRO A 59 23.43 37.97 8.99
C PRO A 59 22.89 38.32 7.60
N SER A 60 23.76 38.36 6.59
CA SER A 60 23.38 38.56 5.18
C SER A 60 23.25 37.28 4.39
N ASP A 61 23.50 36.09 4.97
CA ASP A 61 23.13 34.82 4.34
C ASP A 61 21.61 34.77 4.30
N ASN A 62 21.12 35.16 3.14
CA ASN A 62 19.71 35.03 2.75
C ASN A 62 19.33 33.58 2.89
N ASP A 63 18.71 33.25 4.01
CA ASP A 63 18.13 31.97 4.29
C ASP A 63 17.00 31.82 3.26
N SER A 64 17.38 31.35 2.08
CA SER A 64 16.45 31.08 0.99
C SER A 64 15.50 30.02 1.52
N VAL A 65 14.34 30.46 1.98
CA VAL A 65 13.22 29.56 2.30
C VAL A 65 12.96 28.77 1.04
N VAL A 66 13.52 27.57 0.97
CA VAL A 66 13.23 26.63 -0.11
C VAL A 66 11.75 26.31 0.05
N SER A 67 10.93 26.97 -0.74
CA SER A 67 9.51 26.60 -0.82
C SER A 67 9.46 25.14 -1.24
N PRO A 68 8.73 24.30 -0.50
CA PRO A 68 8.58 22.90 -0.89
C PRO A 68 8.02 22.83 -2.31
N ASP A 69 8.58 21.93 -3.12
CA ASP A 69 8.09 21.70 -4.48
C ASP A 69 6.58 21.42 -4.47
N PRO A 70 5.84 21.95 -5.43
CA PRO A 70 4.41 21.67 -5.52
C PRO A 70 4.17 20.15 -5.66
N PRO A 71 3.10 19.61 -5.04
CA PRO A 71 2.81 18.19 -5.13
C PRO A 71 2.68 17.76 -6.60
N PRO A 72 3.14 16.55 -6.95
CA PRO A 72 3.08 16.06 -8.32
C PRO A 72 1.61 15.98 -8.79
N THR A 73 1.39 16.31 -10.06
CA THR A 73 0.06 16.22 -10.68
C THR A 73 -0.06 14.93 -11.47
N PRO A 74 -1.05 14.07 -11.15
CA PRO A 74 -1.29 12.83 -11.89
C PRO A 74 -1.62 13.10 -13.36
N LYS A 75 -0.97 12.36 -14.26
CA LYS A 75 -1.21 12.45 -15.71
C LYS A 75 -2.20 11.39 -16.16
N THR A 76 -3.28 11.82 -16.79
CA THR A 76 -4.29 10.94 -17.39
C THR A 76 -4.34 11.18 -18.88
N SER A 77 -4.34 10.12 -19.69
CA SER A 77 -4.50 10.22 -21.14
C SER A 77 -5.88 10.79 -21.52
N PRO A 78 -5.98 11.58 -22.58
CA PRO A 78 -7.25 12.13 -23.02
C PRO A 78 -8.34 11.06 -23.22
N GLY A 79 -9.55 11.34 -22.72
CA GLY A 79 -10.68 10.41 -22.81
C GLY A 79 -10.62 9.21 -21.83
N ARG A 80 -9.64 9.15 -20.95
CA ARG A 80 -9.56 8.12 -19.92
C ARG A 80 -10.09 8.60 -18.56
N ALA A 81 -10.53 7.65 -17.74
CA ALA A 81 -11.03 7.94 -16.41
C ALA A 81 -9.92 8.48 -15.51
N GLN A 82 -10.23 9.49 -14.71
CA GLN A 82 -9.34 10.05 -13.71
C GLN A 82 -9.12 9.03 -12.56
N PRO A 83 -8.00 9.11 -11.81
CA PRO A 83 -7.69 8.16 -10.75
C PRO A 83 -8.78 8.10 -9.67
N GLU A 84 -9.45 9.22 -9.35
CA GLU A 84 -10.58 9.24 -8.41
C GLU A 84 -11.75 8.37 -8.89
N ALA A 85 -12.11 8.47 -10.17
CA ALA A 85 -13.20 7.69 -10.75
C ALA A 85 -12.87 6.19 -10.77
N VAL A 86 -11.62 5.83 -11.08
CA VAL A 86 -11.16 4.43 -11.07
C VAL A 86 -11.16 3.87 -9.65
N ALA A 87 -10.65 4.62 -8.67
CA ALA A 87 -10.67 4.24 -7.26
C ALA A 87 -12.09 4.01 -6.75
N TYR A 88 -13.02 4.93 -7.08
CA TYR A 88 -14.42 4.80 -6.69
C TYR A 88 -15.11 3.61 -7.36
N ALA A 89 -14.89 3.39 -8.66
CA ALA A 89 -15.44 2.26 -9.39
C ALA A 89 -14.94 0.91 -8.84
N PHE A 90 -13.64 0.81 -8.53
CA PHE A 90 -13.07 -0.36 -7.90
C PHE A 90 -13.67 -0.60 -6.51
N ALA A 91 -13.70 0.43 -5.64
CA ALA A 91 -14.26 0.35 -4.30
C ALA A 91 -15.74 -0.08 -4.31
N SER A 92 -16.53 0.49 -5.23
CA SER A 92 -17.95 0.11 -5.41
C SER A 92 -18.13 -1.34 -5.86
N ALA A 93 -17.24 -1.84 -6.71
CA ALA A 93 -17.24 -3.24 -7.11
C ALA A 93 -16.77 -4.16 -5.97
N TRP A 94 -15.81 -3.69 -5.14
CA TRP A 94 -15.26 -4.39 -3.99
C TRP A 94 -16.34 -4.71 -2.95
N VAL A 95 -17.14 -3.73 -2.54
CA VAL A 95 -18.21 -3.91 -1.55
C VAL A 95 -19.44 -4.65 -2.11
N ASN A 96 -19.54 -4.82 -3.42
CA ASN A 96 -20.68 -5.53 -4.02
C ASN A 96 -20.39 -7.04 -4.08
N HIS A 97 -20.28 -7.66 -2.92
CA HIS A 97 -19.89 -9.05 -2.73
C HIS A 97 -21.05 -9.94 -2.26
N SER A 98 -22.17 -9.38 -1.78
CA SER A 98 -23.31 -10.12 -1.27
C SER A 98 -24.05 -10.84 -2.40
N ASP A 99 -24.42 -12.10 -2.17
CA ASP A 99 -25.22 -12.93 -3.08
C ASP A 99 -24.64 -13.10 -4.50
N ILE A 100 -23.33 -12.97 -4.65
CA ILE A 100 -22.66 -13.20 -5.93
C ILE A 100 -21.55 -14.25 -5.83
N THR A 101 -21.28 -14.92 -6.93
CA THR A 101 -20.16 -15.87 -7.00
C THR A 101 -18.82 -15.13 -7.07
N ALA A 102 -17.75 -15.76 -6.55
CA ALA A 102 -16.39 -15.25 -6.65
C ALA A 102 -16.00 -14.89 -8.10
N LYS A 103 -16.41 -15.69 -9.08
CA LYS A 103 -16.17 -15.41 -10.49
C LYS A 103 -16.83 -14.11 -10.95
N LYS A 104 -18.09 -13.87 -10.55
CA LYS A 104 -18.84 -12.67 -10.93
C LYS A 104 -18.29 -11.43 -10.21
N TRP A 105 -17.95 -11.55 -8.93
CA TRP A 105 -17.28 -10.46 -8.18
C TRP A 105 -15.96 -10.08 -8.84
N MET A 106 -15.12 -11.06 -9.13
CA MET A 106 -13.84 -10.84 -9.79
C MET A 106 -13.99 -10.17 -11.16
N SER A 107 -15.00 -10.55 -11.96
CA SER A 107 -15.24 -9.92 -13.27
C SER A 107 -15.62 -8.44 -13.19
N ARG A 108 -16.12 -7.96 -12.05
CA ARG A 108 -16.43 -6.54 -11.80
C ARG A 108 -15.20 -5.75 -11.37
N LEU A 109 -14.26 -6.38 -10.67
CA LEU A 109 -13.00 -5.74 -10.23
C LEU A 109 -11.99 -5.63 -11.37
N GLN A 110 -11.92 -6.65 -12.20
CA GLN A 110 -10.91 -6.81 -13.25
C GLN A 110 -10.75 -5.61 -14.19
N PRO A 111 -11.81 -4.89 -14.64
CA PRO A 111 -11.66 -3.74 -15.54
C PRO A 111 -10.86 -2.59 -14.94
N ASN A 112 -10.84 -2.47 -13.59
CA ASN A 112 -10.15 -1.40 -12.85
C ASN A 112 -8.90 -1.90 -12.13
N ALA A 113 -8.47 -3.15 -12.32
CA ALA A 113 -7.33 -3.76 -11.65
C ALA A 113 -6.20 -4.07 -12.64
N THR A 114 -4.94 -3.95 -12.18
CA THR A 114 -3.83 -4.52 -12.93
C THR A 114 -3.95 -6.04 -13.01
N LYS A 115 -3.31 -6.63 -14.04
CA LYS A 115 -3.25 -8.10 -14.14
C LYS A 115 -2.63 -8.72 -12.87
N ALA A 116 -1.61 -8.09 -12.31
CA ALA A 116 -0.94 -8.56 -11.10
C ALA A 116 -1.88 -8.59 -9.89
N LEU A 117 -2.71 -7.55 -9.69
CA LEU A 117 -3.70 -7.52 -8.64
C LEU A 117 -4.82 -8.55 -8.91
N ALA A 118 -5.31 -8.62 -10.14
CA ALA A 118 -6.33 -9.57 -10.53
C ALA A 118 -5.89 -11.03 -10.27
N ASP A 119 -4.63 -11.36 -10.55
CA ASP A 119 -4.07 -12.69 -10.28
C ASP A 119 -3.97 -12.98 -8.77
N LYS A 120 -3.63 -11.98 -7.93
CA LYS A 120 -3.61 -12.10 -6.46
C LYS A 120 -5.00 -12.29 -5.85
N LEU A 121 -6.02 -11.66 -6.43
CA LEU A 121 -7.40 -11.77 -5.97
C LEU A 121 -8.09 -13.06 -6.46
N ARG A 122 -7.44 -13.83 -7.32
CA ARG A 122 -8.00 -15.08 -7.84
C ARG A 122 -8.17 -16.10 -6.71
N GLY A 123 -9.41 -16.55 -6.51
CA GLY A 123 -9.75 -17.51 -5.46
C GLY A 123 -10.03 -16.89 -4.09
N VAL A 124 -10.00 -15.56 -3.98
CA VAL A 124 -10.48 -14.88 -2.77
C VAL A 124 -11.99 -15.07 -2.66
N ASP A 125 -12.45 -15.43 -1.45
CA ASP A 125 -13.86 -15.51 -1.14
C ASP A 125 -14.45 -14.10 -0.97
N PRO A 126 -15.45 -13.69 -1.77
CA PRO A 126 -16.08 -12.39 -1.63
C PRO A 126 -16.65 -12.13 -0.23
N THR A 127 -17.12 -13.16 0.47
CA THR A 127 -17.66 -13.03 1.82
C THR A 127 -16.63 -12.61 2.88
N SER A 128 -15.34 -12.67 2.53
CA SER A 128 -14.25 -12.18 3.38
C SER A 128 -14.05 -10.66 3.33
N VAL A 129 -14.75 -9.97 2.42
CA VAL A 129 -14.71 -8.50 2.33
C VAL A 129 -15.34 -7.89 3.59
N PRO A 130 -14.59 -7.03 4.32
CA PRO A 130 -15.05 -6.57 5.64
C PRO A 130 -16.02 -5.39 5.60
N ALA A 131 -16.37 -4.87 4.43
CA ALA A 131 -17.22 -3.69 4.26
C ALA A 131 -18.37 -3.95 3.28
N ASP A 132 -19.54 -3.38 3.59
CA ASP A 132 -20.75 -3.50 2.76
C ASP A 132 -21.05 -2.25 1.94
N ARG A 133 -20.47 -1.08 2.31
CA ARG A 133 -20.79 0.20 1.64
C ARG A 133 -19.61 1.15 1.58
N VAL A 134 -19.53 1.88 0.46
CA VAL A 134 -18.69 3.08 0.33
C VAL A 134 -19.43 4.26 0.97
N ILE A 135 -18.76 5.01 1.86
CA ILE A 135 -19.37 6.15 2.59
C ILE A 135 -19.10 7.48 1.88
N GLY A 136 -17.95 7.64 1.23
CA GLY A 136 -17.56 8.92 0.69
C GLY A 136 -16.81 8.81 -0.64
N ARG A 137 -16.32 9.97 -1.10
CA ARG A 137 -15.44 10.01 -2.27
C ARG A 137 -14.03 9.61 -1.89
N PRO A 138 -13.25 9.02 -2.82
CA PRO A 138 -11.83 8.77 -2.61
C PRO A 138 -11.05 10.05 -2.32
N THR A 139 -10.18 10.01 -1.32
CA THR A 139 -9.16 11.05 -1.11
C THR A 139 -7.88 10.58 -1.78
N LEU A 140 -7.26 11.45 -2.59
CA LEU A 140 -6.09 11.11 -3.39
C LEU A 140 -4.84 11.80 -2.85
N VAL A 141 -3.73 11.06 -2.82
CA VAL A 141 -2.39 11.57 -2.58
C VAL A 141 -1.52 11.14 -3.75
N ALA A 142 -1.11 12.09 -4.58
CA ALA A 142 -0.21 11.83 -5.69
C ALA A 142 1.18 11.52 -5.17
N VAL A 143 1.73 10.39 -5.59
CA VAL A 143 3.12 10.00 -5.31
C VAL A 143 4.03 10.52 -6.42
N ASN A 144 3.58 10.39 -7.65
CA ASN A 144 4.19 10.96 -8.86
C ASN A 144 3.13 11.06 -9.97
N GLU A 145 3.55 11.40 -11.20
CA GLU A 145 2.66 11.59 -12.34
C GLU A 145 1.89 10.33 -12.76
N THR A 146 2.41 9.13 -12.43
CA THR A 146 1.85 7.81 -12.82
C THR A 146 1.46 6.94 -11.64
N MET A 147 1.55 7.44 -10.41
CA MET A 147 1.20 6.71 -9.20
C MET A 147 0.45 7.61 -8.22
N VAL A 148 -0.68 7.10 -7.73
CA VAL A 148 -1.54 7.77 -6.75
C VAL A 148 -1.95 6.76 -5.68
N ASN A 149 -1.92 7.19 -4.43
CA ASN A 149 -2.58 6.48 -3.34
C ASN A 149 -3.97 7.09 -3.12
N ALA A 150 -4.99 6.26 -3.10
CA ALA A 150 -6.37 6.66 -2.81
C ALA A 150 -6.83 5.99 -1.52
N THR A 151 -7.52 6.76 -0.67
CA THR A 151 -8.20 6.25 0.52
C THR A 151 -9.69 6.42 0.35
N VAL A 152 -10.43 5.34 0.49
CA VAL A 152 -11.90 5.31 0.38
C VAL A 152 -12.48 4.94 1.75
N THR A 153 -13.31 5.82 2.31
CA THR A 153 -14.01 5.55 3.57
C THR A 153 -15.14 4.55 3.33
N MET A 154 -15.17 3.50 4.15
CA MET A 154 -16.18 2.45 4.16
C MET A 154 -16.96 2.48 5.47
N ASP A 155 -18.02 1.72 5.56
CA ASP A 155 -18.85 1.60 6.77
C ASP A 155 -18.14 0.92 7.95
N SER A 156 -17.12 0.14 7.71
CA SER A 156 -16.37 -0.63 8.72
C SER A 156 -14.87 -0.33 8.76
N GLY A 157 -14.41 0.71 8.03
CA GLY A 157 -13.01 1.10 8.01
C GLY A 157 -12.63 1.94 6.80
N LYS A 158 -11.38 1.80 6.34
CA LYS A 158 -10.86 2.50 5.16
C LYS A 158 -10.21 1.52 4.21
N LEU A 159 -10.52 1.66 2.92
CA LEU A 159 -9.87 0.94 1.85
C LEU A 159 -8.77 1.81 1.23
N GLY A 160 -7.51 1.42 1.44
CA GLY A 160 -6.36 1.99 0.77
C GLY A 160 -6.17 1.34 -0.60
N LEU A 161 -6.02 2.15 -1.63
CA LEU A 161 -5.79 1.70 -3.01
C LEU A 161 -4.54 2.37 -3.56
N ARG A 162 -3.62 1.58 -4.09
CA ARG A 162 -2.53 2.10 -4.90
C ARG A 162 -2.92 2.00 -6.37
N LEU A 163 -2.96 3.14 -7.05
CA LEU A 163 -3.25 3.23 -8.47
C LEU A 163 -1.98 3.52 -9.24
N VAL A 164 -1.85 2.91 -10.41
CA VAL A 164 -0.75 3.13 -11.36
C VAL A 164 -1.30 3.39 -12.75
N ALA A 165 -0.57 4.21 -13.52
CA ALA A 165 -0.95 4.57 -14.89
C ALA A 165 0.27 4.49 -15.82
N PRO A 166 0.75 3.29 -16.20
CA PRO A 166 1.95 3.13 -17.03
C PRO A 166 1.84 3.84 -18.40
N GLU A 167 0.62 3.97 -18.92
CA GLU A 167 0.33 4.61 -20.22
C GLU A 167 -0.74 5.72 -20.08
N GLY A 168 -0.80 6.37 -18.89
CA GLY A 168 -1.86 7.36 -18.59
C GLY A 168 -3.26 6.75 -18.47
N TYR A 169 -3.32 5.44 -18.25
CA TYR A 169 -4.52 4.65 -18.04
C TYR A 169 -4.50 4.06 -16.62
N TRP A 170 -5.29 4.61 -15.73
CA TRP A 170 -5.29 4.28 -14.32
C TRP A 170 -5.88 2.92 -14.01
N LEU A 171 -5.16 2.13 -13.20
CA LEU A 171 -5.57 0.82 -12.69
C LEU A 171 -5.15 0.68 -11.24
N VAL A 172 -5.94 -0.01 -10.44
CA VAL A 172 -5.58 -0.40 -9.08
C VAL A 172 -4.57 -1.54 -9.13
N ASP A 173 -3.42 -1.35 -8.47
CA ASP A 173 -2.32 -2.30 -8.38
C ASP A 173 -2.15 -2.92 -6.99
N GLY A 174 -2.66 -2.27 -5.97
CA GLY A 174 -2.58 -2.73 -4.59
C GLY A 174 -3.79 -2.33 -3.78
N ILE A 175 -4.10 -3.15 -2.78
CA ILE A 175 -5.19 -2.96 -1.83
C ILE A 175 -4.61 -3.08 -0.43
N ASP A 176 -5.07 -2.21 0.47
CA ASP A 176 -4.83 -2.27 1.90
C ASP A 176 -6.12 -2.02 2.66
N TRP A 177 -6.25 -2.59 3.85
CA TRP A 177 -7.43 -2.44 4.69
C TRP A 177 -7.07 -1.98 6.09
N GLU A 178 -7.65 -0.84 6.49
CA GLU A 178 -7.54 -0.28 7.83
C GLU A 178 -8.92 -0.38 8.49
N PRO A 179 -9.12 -1.24 9.50
CA PRO A 179 -10.37 -1.33 10.24
C PRO A 179 -10.65 -0.05 11.04
N ALA A 180 -11.94 0.24 11.31
CA ALA A 180 -12.39 1.39 12.08
C ALA A 180 -11.99 1.31 13.56
#